data_138060973c9cc4bcccc9ccd38b237cf2
#
_entry.id   138060973c9cc4bcccc9ccd38b237cf2
#
_cell.length_a   1.000
_cell.length_b   1.000
_cell.length_c   1.000
_cell.angle_alpha   90.00
_cell.angle_beta   90.00
_cell.angle_gamma   90.00
#
_symmetry.space_group_name_H-M   'P 1'
#
loop_
_entity.id
_entity.type
_entity.pdbx_description
1 polymer ?
#
loop_
_entity_poly.entity_id
_entity_poly.type
_entity_poly.pdbx_seq_one_letter_code
_entity_poly.pdbx_strand_id
1 'polypeptide(L)'
;AWRDCARRALGSRDFGDLSTDRYGSDDPLLIDYICSNTLPRRGIHARPDEVLVTLGAQNALYIAVELLCRADRPAVTEEPGYPDIAETLRRSQSPVTFLPVDGLGLNPETLPDDTRLVMITPSHHIPTGSTMPLGRRQTLLNRAAAQDFVIVEDDYDFEMSYLGPSAPALKSLDTEGRVLYIGSFSKSLFPGLRIGYLVAPAPLIAKARELRTMLLRHPPGHLQRITAYFLAL
;
A
#
# COMPACT_ATOMS: atom_id res chain seq x y z
N ALA A 1 8.70 3.77 25.63
CA ALA A 1 8.18 2.70 24.78
C ALA A 1 9.09 2.41 23.57
N TRP A 2 9.27 3.31 22.56
CA TRP A 2 10.09 3.01 21.36
C TRP A 2 11.54 2.62 21.70
N ARG A 3 12.22 3.41 22.57
CA ARG A 3 13.58 3.12 23.02
C ARG A 3 13.72 1.77 23.71
N ASP A 4 12.71 1.33 24.42
CA ASP A 4 12.72 0.04 25.13
C ASP A 4 12.53 -1.11 24.15
N CYS A 5 11.66 -0.96 23.15
CA CYS A 5 11.53 -1.89 22.04
C CYS A 5 12.85 -2.00 21.26
N ALA A 6 13.52 -0.86 21.01
CA ALA A 6 14.83 -0.86 20.34
C ALA A 6 15.88 -1.60 21.17
N ARG A 7 16.00 -1.33 22.47
CA ARG A 7 16.92 -2.08 23.36
C ARG A 7 16.62 -3.58 23.37
N ARG A 8 15.33 -3.93 23.41
CA ARG A 8 14.91 -5.34 23.36
C ARG A 8 15.33 -6.01 22.06
N ALA A 9 15.08 -5.39 20.90
CA ALA A 9 15.43 -5.94 19.59
C ALA A 9 16.95 -6.09 19.42
N LEU A 10 17.72 -5.04 19.78
CA LEU A 10 19.18 -5.03 19.63
C LEU A 10 19.90 -5.90 20.64
N GLY A 11 19.32 -6.11 21.85
CA GLY A 11 19.86 -6.97 22.87
C GLY A 11 19.33 -8.41 22.83
N SER A 12 18.48 -8.76 21.86
CA SER A 12 17.90 -10.09 21.74
C SER A 12 18.91 -11.12 21.24
N ARG A 13 18.68 -12.41 21.57
CA ARG A 13 19.44 -13.53 20.98
C ARG A 13 19.27 -13.59 19.46
N ASP A 14 18.16 -13.04 18.94
CA ASP A 14 17.82 -13.02 17.52
C ASP A 14 18.55 -11.93 16.74
N PHE A 15 19.37 -11.07 17.39
CA PHE A 15 20.06 -9.97 16.72
C PHE A 15 20.97 -10.46 15.58
N GLY A 16 21.59 -11.61 15.72
CA GLY A 16 22.35 -12.25 14.66
C GLY A 16 21.50 -12.42 13.39
N ASP A 17 20.31 -12.94 13.54
CA ASP A 17 19.35 -13.12 12.44
C ASP A 17 18.84 -11.80 11.88
N LEU A 18 18.62 -10.78 12.72
CA LEU A 18 18.15 -9.47 12.31
C LEU A 18 19.20 -8.66 11.54
N SER A 19 20.47 -9.02 11.65
CA SER A 19 21.60 -8.40 10.98
C SER A 19 22.03 -9.11 9.71
N THR A 20 21.39 -10.20 9.33
CA THR A 20 21.67 -10.93 8.07
C THR A 20 20.81 -10.44 6.92
N ASP A 21 21.25 -10.68 5.69
CA ASP A 21 20.46 -10.46 4.48
C ASP A 21 19.32 -11.49 4.39
N ARG A 22 18.08 -11.00 4.49
CA ARG A 22 16.86 -11.83 4.38
C ARG A 22 16.09 -11.48 3.12
N TYR A 23 16.55 -11.91 1.96
CA TYR A 23 15.92 -11.59 0.67
C TYR A 23 14.53 -12.17 0.52
N GLY A 24 14.34 -13.39 0.98
CA GLY A 24 13.13 -14.18 0.77
C GLY A 24 11.99 -13.92 1.77
N SER A 25 12.24 -13.21 2.88
CA SER A 25 11.24 -13.02 3.92
C SER A 25 11.41 -11.71 4.67
N ASP A 26 10.32 -11.19 5.20
CA ASP A 26 10.28 -10.06 6.12
C ASP A 26 10.25 -10.56 7.58
N ASP A 27 10.29 -9.66 8.56
CA ASP A 27 10.23 -10.05 9.98
C ASP A 27 8.90 -10.73 10.29
N PRO A 28 8.90 -11.98 10.76
CA PRO A 28 7.67 -12.75 10.95
C PRO A 28 6.74 -12.12 12.00
N LEU A 29 7.25 -11.46 13.04
CA LEU A 29 6.42 -10.81 14.04
C LEU A 29 5.72 -9.58 13.46
N LEU A 30 6.39 -8.85 12.56
CA LEU A 30 5.77 -7.69 11.90
C LEU A 30 4.70 -8.16 10.90
N ILE A 31 4.98 -9.18 10.10
CA ILE A 31 4.01 -9.76 9.17
C ILE A 31 2.79 -10.28 9.91
N ASP A 32 3.00 -11.03 11.00
CA ASP A 32 1.90 -11.54 11.84
C ASP A 32 1.05 -10.40 12.39
N TYR A 33 1.67 -9.35 12.92
CA TYR A 33 0.94 -8.20 13.43
C TYR A 33 0.14 -7.47 12.32
N ILE A 34 0.73 -7.30 11.15
CA ILE A 34 0.03 -6.69 10.00
C ILE A 34 -1.20 -7.52 9.64
N CYS A 35 -1.04 -8.84 9.47
CA CYS A 35 -2.13 -9.73 9.08
C CYS A 35 -3.22 -9.87 10.15
N SER A 36 -2.84 -9.95 11.44
CA SER A 36 -3.76 -10.27 12.53
C SER A 36 -4.39 -9.03 13.19
N ASN A 37 -3.77 -7.87 13.09
CA ASN A 37 -4.20 -6.66 13.79
C ASN A 37 -4.42 -5.46 12.86
N THR A 38 -3.46 -5.13 11.99
CA THR A 38 -3.53 -3.92 11.18
C THR A 38 -4.58 -4.04 10.06
N LEU A 39 -4.47 -5.08 9.24
CA LEU A 39 -5.36 -5.30 8.10
C LEU A 39 -6.82 -5.55 8.49
N PRO A 40 -7.13 -6.35 9.56
CA PRO A 40 -8.51 -6.54 9.99
C PRO A 40 -9.23 -5.24 10.39
N ARG A 41 -8.53 -4.23 10.91
CA ARG A 41 -9.12 -2.90 11.21
C ARG A 41 -9.62 -2.18 9.95
N ARG A 42 -9.13 -2.58 8.78
CA ARG A 42 -9.55 -2.08 7.47
C ARG A 42 -10.51 -3.02 6.74
N GLY A 43 -10.92 -4.13 7.40
CA GLY A 43 -11.74 -5.18 6.81
C GLY A 43 -10.98 -6.05 5.81
N ILE A 44 -9.65 -6.01 5.81
CA ILE A 44 -8.81 -6.79 4.90
C ILE A 44 -8.32 -8.05 5.60
N HIS A 45 -8.45 -9.17 4.92
CA HIS A 45 -7.87 -10.45 5.34
C HIS A 45 -6.81 -10.88 4.32
N ALA A 46 -5.58 -11.06 4.77
CA ALA A 46 -4.47 -11.47 3.93
C ALA A 46 -3.61 -12.52 4.62
N ARG A 47 -3.04 -13.40 3.83
CA ARG A 47 -2.05 -14.38 4.30
C ARG A 47 -0.65 -13.73 4.33
N PRO A 48 0.29 -14.28 5.10
CA PRO A 48 1.66 -13.77 5.16
C PRO A 48 2.36 -13.68 3.79
N ASP A 49 2.05 -14.58 2.87
CA ASP A 49 2.60 -14.60 1.50
C ASP A 49 1.97 -13.55 0.57
N GLU A 50 0.91 -12.87 1.01
CA GLU A 50 0.24 -11.78 0.32
C GLU A 50 0.69 -10.40 0.83
N VAL A 51 1.66 -10.34 1.74
CA VAL A 51 2.17 -9.08 2.33
C VAL A 51 3.66 -8.92 2.08
N LEU A 52 4.06 -7.73 1.67
CA LEU A 52 5.46 -7.32 1.49
C LEU A 52 5.75 -6.08 2.33
N VAL A 53 6.72 -6.15 3.23
CA VAL A 53 7.20 -4.95 3.94
C VAL A 53 8.03 -4.08 2.99
N THR A 54 7.82 -2.77 3.05
CA THR A 54 8.47 -1.78 2.18
C THR A 54 9.10 -0.64 3.00
N LEU A 55 9.98 0.16 2.38
CA LEU A 55 10.49 1.40 2.96
C LEU A 55 9.47 2.55 2.87
N GLY A 56 8.33 2.37 3.57
CA GLY A 56 7.18 3.27 3.54
C GLY A 56 6.35 3.12 2.26
N ALA A 57 5.23 3.87 2.20
CA ALA A 57 4.30 3.83 1.07
C ALA A 57 4.96 4.22 -0.26
N GLN A 58 5.86 5.20 -0.27
CA GLN A 58 6.55 5.65 -1.49
C GLN A 58 7.30 4.52 -2.21
N ASN A 59 7.99 3.65 -1.46
CA ASN A 59 8.65 2.48 -2.03
C ASN A 59 7.65 1.44 -2.55
N ALA A 60 6.51 1.27 -1.85
CA ALA A 60 5.44 0.40 -2.32
C ALA A 60 4.80 0.91 -3.62
N LEU A 61 4.53 2.22 -3.71
CA LEU A 61 4.03 2.88 -4.94
C LEU A 61 4.99 2.68 -6.11
N TYR A 62 6.28 2.92 -5.89
CA TYR A 62 7.29 2.72 -6.93
C TYR A 62 7.33 1.26 -7.42
N ILE A 63 7.34 0.29 -6.49
CA ILE A 63 7.30 -1.14 -6.83
C ILE A 63 6.03 -1.48 -7.62
N ALA A 64 4.86 -0.97 -7.23
CA ALA A 64 3.61 -1.20 -7.94
C ALA A 64 3.66 -0.65 -9.37
N VAL A 65 4.17 0.57 -9.56
CA VAL A 65 4.33 1.19 -10.89
C VAL A 65 5.28 0.38 -11.75
N GLU A 66 6.45 0.00 -11.26
CA GLU A 66 7.43 -0.80 -12.02
C GLU A 66 6.89 -2.17 -12.44
N LEU A 67 6.01 -2.76 -11.65
CA LEU A 67 5.41 -4.06 -11.97
C LEU A 67 4.23 -3.97 -12.94
N LEU A 68 3.45 -2.89 -12.87
CA LEU A 68 2.15 -2.81 -13.55
C LEU A 68 2.17 -1.91 -14.79
N CYS A 69 3.03 -0.88 -14.81
CA CYS A 69 3.12 0.08 -15.90
C CYS A 69 3.89 -0.48 -17.10
N ARG A 70 3.32 -0.31 -18.30
CA ARG A 70 3.92 -0.68 -19.60
C ARG A 70 3.37 0.26 -20.66
N ALA A 71 4.07 0.37 -21.78
CA ALA A 71 3.68 1.22 -22.93
C ALA A 71 2.28 0.91 -23.49
N ASP A 72 1.82 -0.33 -23.36
CA ASP A 72 0.51 -0.83 -23.80
C ASP A 72 -0.55 -0.84 -22.69
N ARG A 73 -0.24 -0.28 -21.51
CA ARG A 73 -1.12 -0.28 -20.34
C ARG A 73 -1.40 1.14 -19.83
N PRO A 74 -2.44 1.81 -20.37
CA PRO A 74 -2.82 3.14 -19.88
C PRO A 74 -3.15 3.17 -18.40
N ALA A 75 -2.56 4.14 -17.70
CA ALA A 75 -2.76 4.38 -16.28
C ALA A 75 -3.59 5.64 -16.05
N VAL A 76 -4.39 5.61 -14.99
CA VAL A 76 -5.22 6.74 -14.55
C VAL A 76 -4.88 7.08 -13.11
N THR A 77 -4.82 8.38 -12.80
CA THR A 77 -4.72 8.89 -11.43
C THR A 77 -5.53 10.16 -11.23
N GLU A 78 -5.62 10.61 -10.02
CA GLU A 78 -6.40 11.75 -9.55
C GLU A 78 -5.71 13.08 -9.87
N GLU A 79 -6.52 14.14 -10.23
CA GLU A 79 -6.07 15.52 -10.42
C GLU A 79 -7.05 16.51 -9.76
N PRO A 80 -6.65 17.32 -8.76
CA PRO A 80 -5.38 17.21 -8.07
C PRO A 80 -5.25 15.88 -7.34
N GLY A 81 -4.01 15.38 -7.12
CA GLY A 81 -3.72 14.15 -6.44
C GLY A 81 -2.38 14.20 -5.71
N TYR A 82 -1.95 13.10 -5.13
CA TYR A 82 -0.66 13.03 -4.47
C TYR A 82 0.48 13.21 -5.47
N PRO A 83 1.33 14.26 -5.32
CA PRO A 83 2.32 14.62 -6.35
C PRO A 83 3.31 13.49 -6.69
N ASP A 84 3.68 12.67 -5.70
CA ASP A 84 4.65 11.61 -5.91
C ASP A 84 4.06 10.43 -6.72
N ILE A 85 2.76 10.17 -6.64
CA ILE A 85 2.07 9.22 -7.53
C ILE A 85 2.14 9.75 -8.96
N ALA A 86 1.77 11.02 -9.17
CA ALA A 86 1.79 11.66 -10.47
C ALA A 86 3.19 11.63 -11.09
N GLU A 87 4.21 11.99 -10.32
CA GLU A 87 5.60 12.00 -10.80
C GLU A 87 6.13 10.58 -11.10
N THR A 88 5.80 9.60 -10.26
CA THR A 88 6.20 8.21 -10.50
C THR A 88 5.55 7.66 -11.76
N LEU A 89 4.26 7.95 -11.99
CA LEU A 89 3.56 7.56 -13.21
C LEU A 89 4.11 8.27 -14.46
N ARG A 90 4.42 9.57 -14.40
CA ARG A 90 5.04 10.31 -15.52
C ARG A 90 6.39 9.73 -15.93
N ARG A 91 7.14 9.16 -14.99
CA ARG A 91 8.42 8.50 -15.26
C ARG A 91 8.27 7.07 -15.76
N SER A 92 7.10 6.49 -15.61
CA SER A 92 6.81 5.16 -16.12
C SER A 92 6.67 5.17 -17.65
N GLN A 93 6.58 3.98 -18.24
CA GLN A 93 6.37 3.84 -19.68
C GLN A 93 4.89 3.90 -20.08
N SER A 94 3.96 3.89 -19.12
CA SER A 94 2.53 3.91 -19.38
C SER A 94 2.05 5.27 -19.87
N PRO A 95 1.13 5.34 -20.84
CA PRO A 95 0.32 6.53 -21.05
C PRO A 95 -0.46 6.86 -19.78
N VAL A 96 -0.43 8.12 -19.33
CA VAL A 96 -1.07 8.52 -18.06
C VAL A 96 -2.15 9.54 -18.32
N THR A 97 -3.37 9.24 -17.85
CA THR A 97 -4.50 10.18 -17.84
C THR A 97 -4.74 10.67 -16.42
N PHE A 98 -4.79 11.98 -16.26
CA PHE A 98 -5.13 12.65 -15.01
C PHE A 98 -6.61 13.01 -15.02
N LEU A 99 -7.40 12.47 -14.10
CA LEU A 99 -8.83 12.72 -14.04
C LEU A 99 -9.18 13.65 -12.88
N PRO A 100 -10.06 14.64 -13.11
CA PRO A 100 -10.49 15.55 -12.07
C PRO A 100 -11.23 14.81 -10.96
N VAL A 101 -10.99 15.24 -9.72
CA VAL A 101 -11.74 14.81 -8.55
C VAL A 101 -12.77 15.86 -8.16
N ASP A 102 -13.92 15.41 -7.66
CA ASP A 102 -14.93 16.24 -7.05
C ASP A 102 -14.96 16.06 -5.51
N GLY A 103 -15.97 16.61 -4.83
CA GLY A 103 -16.13 16.48 -3.38
C GLY A 103 -16.30 15.06 -2.87
N LEU A 104 -16.45 14.06 -3.76
CA LEU A 104 -16.58 12.63 -3.46
C LEU A 104 -15.38 11.81 -3.99
N GLY A 105 -14.28 12.45 -4.38
CA GLY A 105 -13.12 11.81 -4.98
C GLY A 105 -13.26 11.57 -6.48
N LEU A 106 -12.45 10.67 -7.04
CA LEU A 106 -12.51 10.30 -8.45
C LEU A 106 -13.89 9.71 -8.80
N ASN A 107 -14.45 10.17 -9.93
CA ASN A 107 -15.70 9.60 -10.46
C ASN A 107 -15.37 8.40 -11.38
N PRO A 108 -15.74 7.17 -10.99
CA PRO A 108 -15.43 5.98 -11.80
C PRO A 108 -16.04 5.99 -13.22
N GLU A 109 -17.15 6.71 -13.42
CA GLU A 109 -17.82 6.77 -14.74
C GLU A 109 -16.99 7.52 -15.79
N THR A 110 -16.03 8.35 -15.37
CA THR A 110 -15.17 9.12 -16.28
C THR A 110 -13.91 8.38 -16.72
N LEU A 111 -13.67 7.15 -16.23
CA LEU A 111 -12.51 6.36 -16.62
C LEU A 111 -12.57 6.04 -18.12
N PRO A 112 -11.45 6.17 -18.86
CA PRO A 112 -11.34 5.67 -20.25
C PRO A 112 -11.56 4.15 -20.33
N ASP A 113 -12.11 3.69 -21.45
CA ASP A 113 -12.40 2.26 -21.64
C ASP A 113 -11.14 1.39 -21.79
N ASP A 114 -10.04 1.99 -22.22
CA ASP A 114 -8.75 1.32 -22.38
C ASP A 114 -7.89 1.32 -21.10
N THR A 115 -8.42 1.85 -19.97
CA THR A 115 -7.71 1.86 -18.67
C THR A 115 -7.21 0.47 -18.27
N ARG A 116 -5.97 0.39 -17.79
CA ARG A 116 -5.36 -0.86 -17.27
C ARG A 116 -4.85 -0.74 -15.84
N LEU A 117 -4.65 0.48 -15.37
CA LEU A 117 -4.22 0.76 -14.00
C LEU A 117 -4.92 2.02 -13.49
N VAL A 118 -5.42 1.98 -12.26
CA VAL A 118 -5.95 3.14 -11.55
C VAL A 118 -5.20 3.29 -10.23
N MET A 119 -4.62 4.45 -9.96
CA MET A 119 -3.95 4.75 -8.69
C MET A 119 -4.67 5.86 -7.96
N ILE A 120 -5.18 5.59 -6.76
CA ILE A 120 -6.08 6.48 -6.02
C ILE A 120 -5.87 6.46 -4.51
N THR A 121 -6.37 7.51 -3.84
CA THR A 121 -6.42 7.65 -2.38
C THR A 121 -7.88 7.71 -1.88
N PRO A 122 -8.66 6.62 -1.96
CA PRO A 122 -10.12 6.66 -1.84
C PRO A 122 -10.63 6.85 -0.40
N SER A 123 -9.79 6.60 0.60
CA SER A 123 -10.18 6.71 2.01
C SER A 123 -10.02 8.13 2.56
N HIS A 124 -8.97 8.81 2.14
CA HIS A 124 -8.67 10.20 2.49
C HIS A 124 -7.88 10.82 1.35
N HIS A 125 -8.57 11.47 0.43
CA HIS A 125 -7.96 12.00 -0.78
C HIS A 125 -7.02 13.18 -0.50
N ILE A 126 -5.83 13.15 -1.07
CA ILE A 126 -4.88 14.27 -1.04
C ILE A 126 -5.00 15.06 -2.36
N PRO A 127 -5.19 16.41 -2.32
CA PRO A 127 -5.20 17.27 -1.12
C PRO A 127 -6.59 17.62 -0.59
N THR A 128 -7.69 17.12 -1.17
CA THR A 128 -9.04 17.62 -0.91
C THR A 128 -9.66 17.13 0.40
N GLY A 129 -9.12 16.06 1.00
CA GLY A 129 -9.70 15.42 2.18
C GLY A 129 -11.00 14.65 1.92
N SER A 130 -11.42 14.52 0.66
CA SER A 130 -12.65 13.79 0.32
C SER A 130 -12.50 12.29 0.59
N THR A 131 -13.64 11.64 0.90
CA THR A 131 -13.73 10.18 1.03
C THR A 131 -14.63 9.65 -0.06
N MET A 132 -14.15 8.67 -0.82
CA MET A 132 -14.94 8.02 -1.88
C MET A 132 -16.08 7.21 -1.24
N PRO A 133 -17.35 7.51 -1.55
CA PRO A 133 -18.50 6.81 -0.97
C PRO A 133 -18.62 5.39 -1.52
N LEU A 134 -19.31 4.53 -0.76
CA LEU A 134 -19.45 3.11 -1.06
C LEU A 134 -19.97 2.83 -2.49
N GLY A 135 -20.93 3.62 -2.97
CA GLY A 135 -21.45 3.48 -4.33
C GLY A 135 -20.37 3.65 -5.41
N ARG A 136 -19.50 4.67 -5.28
CA ARG A 136 -18.38 4.86 -6.22
C ARG A 136 -17.35 3.74 -6.11
N ARG A 137 -17.06 3.27 -4.89
CA ARG A 137 -16.16 2.12 -4.68
C ARG A 137 -16.69 0.88 -5.40
N GLN A 138 -17.97 0.59 -5.29
CA GLN A 138 -18.60 -0.55 -5.96
C GLN A 138 -18.58 -0.40 -7.48
N THR A 139 -18.92 0.79 -8.00
CA THR A 139 -18.82 1.09 -9.44
C THR A 139 -17.39 0.89 -9.96
N LEU A 140 -16.39 1.37 -9.22
CA LEU A 140 -14.98 1.22 -9.61
C LEU A 140 -14.56 -0.25 -9.66
N LEU A 141 -14.92 -1.05 -8.65
CA LEU A 141 -14.63 -2.49 -8.62
C LEU A 141 -15.34 -3.25 -9.74
N ASN A 142 -16.62 -2.94 -10.00
CA ASN A 142 -17.37 -3.56 -11.11
C ASN A 142 -16.71 -3.23 -12.46
N ARG A 143 -16.28 -1.99 -12.67
CA ARG A 143 -15.55 -1.62 -13.88
C ARG A 143 -14.19 -2.32 -13.97
N ALA A 144 -13.46 -2.45 -12.86
CA ALA A 144 -12.18 -3.15 -12.83
C ALA A 144 -12.35 -4.62 -13.24
N ALA A 145 -13.40 -5.28 -12.78
CA ALA A 145 -13.71 -6.65 -13.17
C ALA A 145 -14.12 -6.75 -14.66
N ALA A 146 -14.98 -5.83 -15.13
CA ALA A 146 -15.50 -5.86 -16.50
C ALA A 146 -14.45 -5.48 -17.58
N GLN A 147 -13.55 -4.55 -17.26
CA GLN A 147 -12.56 -3.99 -18.20
C GLN A 147 -11.13 -4.53 -17.98
N ASP A 148 -10.94 -5.46 -17.04
CA ASP A 148 -9.66 -6.10 -16.73
C ASP A 148 -8.53 -5.11 -16.36
N PHE A 149 -8.81 -4.17 -15.46
CA PHE A 149 -7.78 -3.30 -14.91
C PHE A 149 -7.50 -3.56 -13.42
N VAL A 150 -6.37 -3.09 -12.96
CA VAL A 150 -5.92 -3.19 -11.57
C VAL A 150 -6.05 -1.83 -10.89
N ILE A 151 -6.36 -1.83 -9.61
CA ILE A 151 -6.45 -0.64 -8.77
C ILE A 151 -5.31 -0.70 -7.73
N VAL A 152 -4.59 0.39 -7.56
CA VAL A 152 -3.68 0.61 -6.44
C VAL A 152 -4.32 1.61 -5.49
N GLU A 153 -4.70 1.12 -4.31
CA GLU A 153 -5.24 1.92 -3.21
C GLU A 153 -4.11 2.34 -2.28
N ASP A 154 -3.80 3.63 -2.21
CA ASP A 154 -2.90 4.19 -1.21
C ASP A 154 -3.70 4.68 0.00
N ASP A 155 -3.57 3.98 1.13
CA ASP A 155 -4.28 4.22 2.38
C ASP A 155 -3.29 4.64 3.48
N TYR A 156 -2.64 5.75 3.24
CA TYR A 156 -1.46 6.23 3.97
C TYR A 156 -1.72 6.68 5.42
N ASP A 157 -2.97 6.95 5.81
CA ASP A 157 -3.30 7.57 7.11
C ASP A 157 -4.54 7.02 7.81
N PHE A 158 -5.02 5.83 7.45
CA PHE A 158 -6.27 5.28 7.99
C PHE A 158 -6.34 5.25 9.53
N GLU A 159 -5.19 5.12 10.21
CA GLU A 159 -5.10 5.11 11.67
C GLU A 159 -5.30 6.51 12.29
N MET A 160 -5.33 7.57 11.48
CA MET A 160 -5.45 8.98 11.89
C MET A 160 -6.89 9.52 11.76
N SER A 161 -7.91 8.67 11.63
CA SER A 161 -9.30 9.09 11.56
C SER A 161 -9.81 9.54 12.93
N TYR A 162 -9.90 10.86 13.11
CA TYR A 162 -10.37 11.48 14.37
C TYR A 162 -11.86 11.82 14.37
N LEU A 163 -12.53 11.80 13.22
CA LEU A 163 -13.90 12.27 13.06
C LEU A 163 -14.94 11.14 13.12
N GLY A 164 -14.51 9.90 13.22
CA GLY A 164 -15.39 8.73 13.27
C GLY A 164 -14.68 7.46 12.78
N PRO A 165 -15.39 6.32 12.75
CA PRO A 165 -14.84 5.09 12.19
C PRO A 165 -14.50 5.30 10.71
N SER A 166 -13.30 4.88 10.31
CA SER A 166 -12.88 4.92 8.90
C SER A 166 -13.82 4.10 8.04
N ALA A 167 -14.15 4.60 6.83
CA ALA A 167 -14.82 3.76 5.85
C ALA A 167 -13.98 2.50 5.56
N PRO A 168 -14.60 1.33 5.30
CA PRO A 168 -13.85 0.13 4.92
C PRO A 168 -12.91 0.42 3.74
N ALA A 169 -11.73 -0.20 3.71
CA ALA A 169 -10.84 -0.06 2.57
C ALA A 169 -11.51 -0.52 1.27
N LEU A 170 -11.12 0.04 0.13
CA LEU A 170 -11.59 -0.47 -1.17
C LEU A 170 -11.20 -1.94 -1.34
N LYS A 171 -9.98 -2.30 -0.92
CA LYS A 171 -9.47 -3.67 -0.89
C LYS A 171 -10.38 -4.63 -0.13
N SER A 172 -11.05 -4.19 0.93
CA SER A 172 -11.96 -5.05 1.71
C SER A 172 -13.22 -5.46 0.95
N LEU A 173 -13.56 -4.72 -0.10
CA LEU A 173 -14.72 -4.98 -0.97
C LEU A 173 -14.33 -5.76 -2.23
N ASP A 174 -13.04 -5.98 -2.44
CA ASP A 174 -12.49 -6.63 -3.63
C ASP A 174 -12.60 -8.16 -3.53
N THR A 175 -13.51 -8.75 -4.27
CA THR A 175 -13.70 -10.20 -4.38
C THR A 175 -12.96 -10.85 -5.54
N GLU A 176 -12.44 -10.02 -6.47
CA GLU A 176 -11.82 -10.48 -7.72
C GLU A 176 -10.29 -10.36 -7.72
N GLY A 177 -9.69 -9.90 -6.60
CA GLY A 177 -8.23 -9.73 -6.50
C GLY A 177 -7.69 -8.59 -7.35
N ARG A 178 -8.50 -7.56 -7.64
CA ARG A 178 -8.15 -6.43 -8.52
C ARG A 178 -7.47 -5.28 -7.79
N VAL A 179 -7.53 -5.24 -6.45
CA VAL A 179 -6.98 -4.14 -5.66
C VAL A 179 -5.67 -4.56 -5.02
N LEU A 180 -4.61 -3.79 -5.28
CA LEU A 180 -3.39 -3.75 -4.49
C LEU A 180 -3.57 -2.69 -3.41
N TYR A 181 -3.26 -3.02 -2.18
CA TYR A 181 -3.39 -2.11 -1.05
C TYR A 181 -2.02 -1.71 -0.49
N ILE A 182 -1.83 -0.43 -0.29
CA ILE A 182 -0.61 0.13 0.29
C ILE A 182 -0.95 0.77 1.63
N GLY A 183 -0.25 0.34 2.67
CA GLY A 183 -0.33 0.92 4.00
C GLY A 183 1.02 1.45 4.50
N SER A 184 0.99 2.32 5.49
CA SER A 184 2.19 2.95 6.04
C SER A 184 2.06 3.20 7.54
N PHE A 185 3.15 2.97 8.28
CA PHE A 185 3.26 3.35 9.70
C PHE A 185 3.89 4.73 9.90
N SER A 186 4.19 5.46 8.80
CA SER A 186 4.84 6.78 8.89
C SER A 186 3.98 7.85 9.52
N LYS A 187 2.66 7.75 9.42
CA LYS A 187 1.72 8.71 10.01
C LYS A 187 1.33 8.32 11.43
N SER A 188 1.06 7.04 11.67
CA SER A 188 0.63 6.54 12.98
C SER A 188 1.76 6.48 14.01
N LEU A 189 3.00 6.26 13.57
CA LEU A 189 4.16 6.24 14.46
C LEU A 189 5.00 7.53 14.33
N PHE A 190 5.86 7.60 13.32
CA PHE A 190 6.60 8.81 12.98
C PHE A 190 7.19 8.73 11.57
N PRO A 191 7.31 9.87 10.85
CA PRO A 191 7.69 9.87 9.43
C PRO A 191 9.06 9.24 9.13
N GLY A 192 10.03 9.41 10.03
CA GLY A 192 11.39 8.88 9.88
C GLY A 192 11.50 7.35 10.03
N LEU A 193 10.44 6.65 10.44
CA LEU A 193 10.44 5.20 10.60
C LEU A 193 10.67 4.47 9.27
N ARG A 194 10.06 4.97 8.20
CA ARG A 194 10.16 4.40 6.85
C ARG A 194 9.79 2.91 6.78
N ILE A 195 8.72 2.50 7.44
CA ILE A 195 8.13 1.16 7.31
C ILE A 195 6.70 1.32 6.77
N GLY A 196 6.43 0.59 5.70
CA GLY A 196 5.12 0.43 5.08
C GLY A 196 4.96 -1.00 4.58
N TYR A 197 3.88 -1.26 3.88
CA TYR A 197 3.62 -2.59 3.33
C TYR A 197 2.72 -2.52 2.09
N LEU A 198 2.88 -3.51 1.23
CA LEU A 198 2.06 -3.78 0.05
C LEU A 198 1.29 -5.08 0.29
N VAL A 199 0.00 -5.08 0.01
CA VAL A 199 -0.87 -6.28 0.03
C VAL A 199 -1.38 -6.54 -1.37
N ALA A 200 -1.12 -7.74 -1.88
CA ALA A 200 -1.52 -8.16 -3.22
C ALA A 200 -1.60 -9.69 -3.29
N PRO A 201 -2.14 -10.27 -4.36
CA PRO A 201 -2.07 -11.72 -4.57
C PRO A 201 -0.64 -12.26 -4.50
N ALA A 202 -0.45 -13.43 -3.87
CA ALA A 202 0.87 -14.01 -3.60
C ALA A 202 1.82 -14.08 -4.81
N PRO A 203 1.36 -14.40 -6.04
CA PRO A 203 2.25 -14.39 -7.20
C PRO A 203 2.79 -12.99 -7.55
N LEU A 204 2.02 -11.93 -7.27
CA LEU A 204 2.46 -10.55 -7.49
C LEU A 204 3.41 -10.10 -6.37
N ILE A 205 3.15 -10.52 -5.13
CA ILE A 205 4.06 -10.27 -4.00
C ILE A 205 5.42 -10.94 -4.22
N ALA A 206 5.45 -12.14 -4.80
CA ALA A 206 6.72 -12.79 -5.16
C ALA A 206 7.55 -11.92 -6.13
N LYS A 207 6.93 -11.42 -7.21
CA LYS A 207 7.57 -10.51 -8.17
C LYS A 207 7.97 -9.17 -7.53
N ALA A 208 7.12 -8.63 -6.66
CA ALA A 208 7.42 -7.40 -5.91
C ALA A 208 8.62 -7.58 -5.00
N ARG A 209 8.77 -8.74 -4.38
CA ARG A 209 9.91 -9.11 -3.53
C ARG A 209 11.21 -9.22 -4.34
N GLU A 210 11.16 -9.83 -5.51
CA GLU A 210 12.30 -9.89 -6.44
C GLU A 210 12.76 -8.48 -6.83
N LEU A 211 11.82 -7.62 -7.26
CA LEU A 211 12.12 -6.23 -7.62
C LEU A 211 12.68 -5.44 -6.42
N ARG A 212 12.06 -5.55 -5.24
CA ARG A 212 12.56 -4.92 -4.01
C ARG A 212 13.98 -5.36 -3.69
N THR A 213 14.29 -6.65 -3.88
CA THR A 213 15.63 -7.19 -3.64
C THR A 213 16.68 -6.54 -4.53
N MET A 214 16.36 -6.24 -5.79
CA MET A 214 17.25 -5.51 -6.70
C MET A 214 17.43 -4.04 -6.29
N LEU A 215 16.39 -3.40 -5.76
CA LEU A 215 16.40 -1.99 -5.40
C LEU A 215 17.14 -1.70 -4.08
N LEU A 216 16.89 -2.49 -3.05
CA LEU A 216 17.34 -2.20 -1.68
C LEU A 216 17.57 -3.44 -0.81
N ARG A 217 17.55 -4.63 -1.39
CA ARG A 217 17.59 -5.92 -0.67
C ARG A 217 16.31 -6.16 0.13
N HIS A 218 16.24 -5.58 1.32
CA HIS A 218 15.08 -5.60 2.22
C HIS A 218 15.12 -4.40 3.17
N PRO A 219 13.99 -3.96 3.72
CA PRO A 219 14.00 -3.00 4.82
C PRO A 219 14.78 -3.56 6.02
N PRO A 220 15.51 -2.72 6.78
CA PRO A 220 16.35 -3.19 7.87
C PRO A 220 15.62 -4.10 8.87
N GLY A 221 16.12 -5.31 9.10
CA GLY A 221 15.47 -6.34 9.93
C GLY A 221 15.23 -5.87 11.37
N HIS A 222 16.20 -5.18 11.96
CA HIS A 222 16.06 -4.63 13.30
C HIS A 222 14.93 -3.57 13.40
N LEU A 223 14.74 -2.71 12.37
CA LEU A 223 13.63 -1.76 12.36
C LEU A 223 12.27 -2.46 12.23
N GLN A 224 12.18 -3.49 11.42
CA GLN A 224 10.97 -4.31 11.34
C GLN A 224 10.62 -4.92 12.71
N ARG A 225 11.61 -5.51 13.41
CA ARG A 225 11.42 -6.10 14.74
C ARG A 225 11.06 -5.06 15.81
N ILE A 226 11.70 -3.91 15.82
CA ILE A 226 11.38 -2.81 16.74
C ILE A 226 9.93 -2.36 16.51
N THR A 227 9.53 -2.22 15.25
CA THR A 227 8.16 -1.85 14.88
C THR A 227 7.16 -2.88 15.37
N ALA A 228 7.42 -4.18 15.15
CA ALA A 228 6.56 -5.25 15.66
C ALA A 228 6.40 -5.21 17.19
N TYR A 229 7.49 -5.05 17.93
CA TYR A 229 7.43 -4.92 19.38
C TYR A 229 6.67 -3.69 19.86
N PHE A 230 6.82 -2.57 19.16
CA PHE A 230 6.12 -1.33 19.51
C PHE A 230 4.61 -1.41 19.24
N LEU A 231 4.23 -1.99 18.13
CA LEU A 231 2.82 -2.16 17.75
C LEU A 231 2.08 -3.16 18.67
N ALA A 232 2.80 -4.08 19.27
CA ALA A 232 2.26 -5.08 20.21
C ALA A 232 2.11 -4.59 21.66
N LEU A 233 2.41 -3.31 21.97
CA LEU A 233 2.20 -2.70 23.29
C LEU A 233 0.75 -2.30 23.52
#